data_4f4bb110196fa7139c4e8d8fdc4b077c
#
_entry.id   4f4bb110196fa7139c4e8d8fdc4b077c
#
_cell.length_a   1.000
_cell.length_b   1.000
_cell.length_c   1.000
_cell.angle_alpha   90.00
_cell.angle_beta   90.00
_cell.angle_gamma   90.00
#
_symmetry.space_group_name_H-M   'P 1'
#
loop_
_entity.id
_entity.type
_entity.pdbx_description
1 polymer ?
#
loop_
_entity_poly.entity_id
_entity_poly.type
_entity_poly.pdbx_seq_one_letter_code
_entity_poly.pdbx_strand_id
1 'polypeptide(L)'
;TTTSTNADASSNMTPPAMDSSGTNSTPPEKPAGDNNAPDNSMAPGGGNMPGQNNQTSVSYSAVKKISKNTTLKKGTYTSKTADQNAIWTTGNITAKLSNLTVKKTGDSDGGDSTSFYGTNSGILASDGVNLTLNNINVTTNAKGANGVFCYGGSATTNNSTSDGTTVTIKNSKITTKADNSGGIMTTGGGTMNAYNLTVKTAGTSSAAIRTDRGGGTVKVNKGTYTTTGKGSPAVYSTADVTVSNATLKATASEGIVIEGKNKVTLKNCTLTDNNTTLNGQSTTYKNIFLYQSMSGDAASGSASFKATGSKITTKKGDTFYITNTSAKISLTNNTITNTDSTGNFLRAQADSWGNSGSNGGDVTLTMSKQKASGNIVIDSISTLDMTMKNNSSYKGTINGSNEAKSIALTLDKSSKITLTGDSYVTSFTDADSSYSNINFNGYKLYVNGTAIN
;
A
#
# COMPACT_ATOMS: atom_id res chain seq x y z
N THR A 1 -1.72 -23.86 -3.59
CA THR A 1 -1.50 -22.94 -4.57
C THR A 1 -2.61 -22.76 -5.56
N THR A 2 -3.74 -22.83 -5.18
CA THR A 2 -4.92 -22.53 -5.91
C THR A 2 -5.60 -21.50 -5.11
N THR A 3 -5.63 -20.53 -5.46
CA THR A 3 -5.95 -19.78 -6.33
C THR A 3 -6.85 -18.71 -5.92
N SER A 4 -6.25 -17.84 -5.99
CA SER A 4 -6.61 -16.47 -6.16
C SER A 4 -7.84 -16.19 -6.98
N THR A 5 -8.29 -17.09 -7.75
CA THR A 5 -9.51 -16.91 -8.52
C THR A 5 -10.72 -16.66 -7.65
N ASN A 6 -10.67 -17.04 -6.42
CA ASN A 6 -11.78 -16.84 -5.52
C ASN A 6 -11.72 -15.58 -4.67
N ALA A 7 -10.53 -15.06 -4.42
CA ALA A 7 -10.44 -13.75 -3.77
C ALA A 7 -11.08 -12.67 -4.61
N ASP A 8 -11.04 -12.90 -5.89
CA ASP A 8 -11.59 -11.97 -6.85
C ASP A 8 -13.09 -12.05 -7.01
N ALA A 9 -13.69 -13.11 -6.57
CA ALA A 9 -15.16 -13.18 -6.59
C ALA A 9 -15.78 -12.27 -5.52
N SER A 10 -15.00 -11.88 -4.50
CA SER A 10 -15.47 -10.86 -3.56
C SER A 10 -15.48 -9.46 -4.17
N SER A 11 -14.85 -9.29 -5.33
CA SER A 11 -14.87 -8.03 -6.06
C SER A 11 -16.13 -7.80 -6.89
N ASN A 12 -17.10 -8.67 -6.79
CA ASN A 12 -18.33 -8.62 -7.58
C ASN A 12 -19.24 -7.41 -7.33
N MET A 13 -18.80 -6.46 -6.55
CA MET A 13 -19.53 -5.19 -6.42
C MET A 13 -19.38 -4.30 -7.66
N THR A 14 -18.42 -4.63 -8.53
CA THR A 14 -18.29 -3.96 -9.83
C THR A 14 -17.90 -5.00 -10.88
N PRO A 15 -18.58 -5.07 -11.99
CA PRO A 15 -18.21 -6.00 -13.05
C PRO A 15 -16.76 -5.78 -13.47
N PRO A 16 -15.99 -6.82 -13.68
CA PRO A 16 -14.67 -6.67 -14.27
C PRO A 16 -14.80 -6.06 -15.66
N ALA A 17 -13.73 -5.39 -16.08
CA ALA A 17 -13.66 -4.92 -17.43
C ALA A 17 -13.83 -6.11 -18.38
N MET A 18 -14.76 -5.99 -19.29
CA MET A 18 -14.86 -6.92 -20.40
C MET A 18 -13.81 -6.55 -21.43
N ASP A 19 -13.05 -7.52 -21.85
CA ASP A 19 -12.22 -7.30 -23.01
C ASP A 19 -13.10 -7.15 -24.27
N SER A 20 -12.51 -6.68 -25.33
CA SER A 20 -13.22 -6.49 -26.61
C SER A 20 -13.74 -7.81 -27.22
N SER A 21 -13.36 -8.96 -26.66
CA SER A 21 -13.81 -10.28 -27.11
C SER A 21 -15.02 -10.79 -26.34
N GLY A 22 -15.43 -10.06 -25.29
CA GLY A 22 -16.59 -10.45 -24.49
C GLY A 22 -16.33 -11.60 -23.54
N THR A 23 -15.09 -11.98 -23.30
CA THR A 23 -14.73 -12.97 -22.31
C THR A 23 -14.62 -12.32 -20.95
N ASN A 24 -15.25 -12.88 -19.94
CA ASN A 24 -15.06 -12.45 -18.56
C ASN A 24 -13.62 -12.74 -18.14
N SER A 25 -12.84 -11.68 -17.93
CA SER A 25 -11.55 -11.85 -17.31
C SER A 25 -11.72 -12.10 -15.81
N THR A 26 -11.01 -13.07 -15.28
CA THR A 26 -10.93 -13.26 -13.84
C THR A 26 -10.24 -12.03 -13.24
N PRO A 27 -10.82 -11.39 -12.22
CA PRO A 27 -10.16 -10.25 -11.60
C PRO A 27 -8.78 -10.61 -11.06
N PRO A 28 -7.84 -9.69 -11.06
CA PRO A 28 -6.49 -9.97 -10.62
C PRO A 28 -6.36 -10.07 -9.10
N GLU A 29 -5.38 -10.81 -8.69
CA GLU A 29 -4.98 -10.92 -7.29
C GLU A 29 -4.40 -9.62 -6.74
N LYS A 30 -4.72 -9.28 -5.52
CA LYS A 30 -4.16 -8.08 -4.87
C LYS A 30 -2.66 -8.24 -4.60
N PRO A 31 -1.88 -7.17 -4.71
CA PRO A 31 -0.44 -7.23 -4.47
C PRO A 31 -0.05 -7.64 -3.06
N ALA A 32 -0.79 -7.30 -2.05
CA ALA A 32 -0.45 -7.57 -0.64
C ALA A 32 -1.69 -7.79 0.20
N GLY A 33 -2.67 -8.35 -0.36
CA GLY A 33 -3.89 -8.54 0.35
C GLY A 33 -4.13 -9.96 0.78
N ASP A 34 -5.32 -10.16 1.09
CA ASP A 34 -5.88 -11.43 1.36
C ASP A 34 -6.03 -12.21 0.06
N ASN A 35 -5.40 -13.35 -0.02
CA ASN A 35 -5.51 -14.25 -1.17
C ASN A 35 -6.55 -15.32 -0.96
N ASN A 36 -7.38 -15.13 0.00
CA ASN A 36 -8.24 -16.17 0.40
C ASN A 36 -9.51 -16.18 -0.43
N ALA A 37 -10.06 -17.33 -0.52
CA ALA A 37 -11.31 -17.53 -1.15
C ALA A 37 -12.32 -16.52 -0.61
N PRO A 38 -13.12 -15.97 -1.47
CA PRO A 38 -14.18 -15.10 -1.06
C PRO A 38 -15.11 -15.86 -0.16
N ASP A 39 -15.69 -15.13 0.71
CA ASP A 39 -16.88 -15.60 1.39
C ASP A 39 -17.90 -16.03 0.34
N ASN A 40 -18.14 -17.32 0.27
CA ASN A 40 -19.14 -17.93 -0.61
C ASN A 40 -20.58 -17.51 -0.28
N SER A 41 -20.76 -16.61 0.67
CA SER A 41 -22.08 -16.12 1.05
C SER A 41 -22.73 -15.20 0.02
N MET A 42 -22.00 -14.81 -1.02
CA MET A 42 -22.51 -14.00 -2.11
C MET A 42 -22.93 -14.86 -3.31
N ALA A 43 -24.09 -15.46 -3.23
CA ALA A 43 -24.70 -16.02 -4.42
C ALA A 43 -25.05 -14.90 -5.41
N PRO A 44 -24.88 -15.12 -6.72
CA PRO A 44 -25.30 -14.15 -7.73
C PRO A 44 -26.79 -13.88 -7.59
N GLY A 45 -27.15 -12.65 -7.26
CA GLY A 45 -28.54 -12.22 -7.14
C GLY A 45 -28.98 -11.80 -5.74
N GLY A 46 -28.19 -12.03 -4.71
CA GLY A 46 -28.42 -11.46 -3.39
C GLY A 46 -27.72 -10.12 -3.27
N GLY A 47 -28.29 -9.07 -3.83
CA GLY A 47 -27.76 -7.74 -3.68
C GLY A 47 -27.77 -7.32 -2.23
N ASN A 48 -26.65 -7.49 -1.53
CA ASN A 48 -26.44 -6.75 -0.30
C ASN A 48 -26.23 -5.30 -0.68
N MET A 49 -27.21 -4.50 -0.34
CA MET A 49 -27.08 -3.05 -0.43
C MET A 49 -25.81 -2.61 0.30
N PRO A 50 -25.05 -1.65 -0.25
CA PRO A 50 -23.97 -1.01 0.50
C PRO A 50 -24.55 -0.48 1.81
N GLY A 51 -24.11 -1.03 2.94
CA GLY A 51 -24.58 -0.60 4.26
C GLY A 51 -25.19 -1.69 5.14
N GLN A 52 -25.34 -2.91 4.68
CA GLN A 52 -25.65 -4.00 5.60
C GLN A 52 -24.38 -4.46 6.32
N ASN A 53 -24.36 -4.22 7.61
CA ASN A 53 -23.41 -4.81 8.53
C ASN A 53 -23.63 -6.32 8.59
N ASN A 54 -23.05 -7.06 7.66
CA ASN A 54 -22.82 -8.48 7.89
C ASN A 54 -21.62 -8.58 8.85
N GLN A 55 -21.86 -8.29 10.10
CA GLN A 55 -20.94 -8.59 11.17
C GLN A 55 -20.91 -10.11 11.31
N THR A 56 -20.02 -10.73 10.59
CA THR A 56 -19.67 -12.14 10.85
C THR A 56 -19.12 -12.14 12.27
N SER A 57 -19.82 -12.76 13.18
CA SER A 57 -19.34 -12.89 14.56
C SER A 57 -18.12 -13.81 14.54
N VAL A 58 -16.95 -13.24 14.72
CA VAL A 58 -15.71 -14.00 14.83
C VAL A 58 -15.54 -14.46 16.26
N SER A 59 -15.36 -15.75 16.43
CA SER A 59 -15.03 -16.34 17.73
C SER A 59 -13.52 -16.39 17.87
N TYR A 60 -13.00 -15.84 18.96
CA TYR A 60 -11.56 -15.86 19.24
C TYR A 60 -11.21 -16.92 20.29
N SER A 61 -10.04 -17.50 20.12
CA SER A 61 -9.40 -18.41 21.07
C SER A 61 -7.94 -17.98 21.25
N ALA A 62 -7.42 -18.08 22.46
CA ALA A 62 -6.05 -17.69 22.78
C ALA A 62 -5.43 -18.55 23.87
N VAL A 63 -4.13 -18.73 23.80
CA VAL A 63 -3.37 -19.35 24.92
C VAL A 63 -3.44 -18.43 26.15
N LYS A 64 -3.29 -17.13 25.94
CA LYS A 64 -3.41 -16.12 27.01
C LYS A 64 -4.43 -15.06 26.60
N LYS A 65 -5.56 -15.04 27.29
CA LYS A 65 -6.56 -13.97 27.16
C LYS A 65 -6.36 -12.94 28.29
N ILE A 66 -6.33 -11.68 27.92
CA ILE A 66 -6.23 -10.54 28.85
C ILE A 66 -7.47 -9.66 28.64
N SER A 67 -8.36 -9.65 29.63
CA SER A 67 -9.63 -8.89 29.60
C SER A 67 -9.80 -7.95 30.80
N LYS A 68 -8.77 -7.76 31.57
CA LYS A 68 -8.69 -6.84 32.72
C LYS A 68 -7.41 -6.02 32.62
N ASN A 69 -7.38 -4.86 33.28
CA ASN A 69 -6.14 -4.10 33.41
C ASN A 69 -5.02 -5.00 33.92
N THR A 70 -3.94 -5.08 33.13
CA THR A 70 -2.87 -6.05 33.37
C THR A 70 -1.51 -5.41 33.07
N THR A 71 -0.55 -5.70 33.93
CA THR A 71 0.86 -5.45 33.66
C THR A 71 1.59 -6.80 33.71
N LEU A 72 2.22 -7.19 32.60
CA LEU A 72 2.94 -8.45 32.48
C LEU A 72 4.35 -8.14 31.99
N LYS A 73 5.36 -8.47 32.81
CA LYS A 73 6.74 -8.02 32.61
C LYS A 73 7.67 -9.06 32.01
N LYS A 74 7.23 -10.31 31.90
CA LYS A 74 8.02 -11.40 31.35
C LYS A 74 7.13 -12.59 31.02
N GLY A 75 7.47 -13.35 30.02
CA GLY A 75 6.79 -14.60 29.72
C GLY A 75 7.05 -15.12 28.30
N THR A 76 6.69 -16.39 28.12
CA THR A 76 6.70 -17.05 26.80
C THR A 76 5.31 -17.63 26.55
N TYR A 77 4.74 -17.31 25.39
CA TYR A 77 3.41 -17.77 25.00
C TYR A 77 3.50 -18.40 23.62
N THR A 78 3.09 -19.65 23.52
CA THR A 78 3.16 -20.44 22.29
C THR A 78 1.80 -21.00 21.95
N SER A 79 1.31 -20.70 20.77
CA SER A 79 0.13 -21.34 20.17
C SER A 79 0.56 -22.23 19.01
N LYS A 80 0.07 -23.47 19.01
CA LYS A 80 0.27 -24.44 17.93
C LYS A 80 -1.03 -24.84 17.26
N THR A 81 -2.13 -24.27 17.69
CA THR A 81 -3.48 -24.61 17.25
C THR A 81 -3.94 -23.64 16.18
N ALA A 82 -4.46 -24.17 15.07
CA ALA A 82 -5.05 -23.36 14.02
C ALA A 82 -6.14 -22.42 14.56
N ASP A 83 -6.16 -21.19 14.05
CA ASP A 83 -7.13 -20.14 14.39
C ASP A 83 -7.05 -19.61 15.83
N GLN A 84 -6.10 -20.08 16.62
CA GLN A 84 -5.84 -19.60 17.98
C GLN A 84 -4.78 -18.51 17.98
N ASN A 85 -4.99 -17.44 18.71
CA ASN A 85 -3.96 -16.44 19.01
C ASN A 85 -3.06 -16.91 20.15
N ALA A 86 -1.81 -16.54 20.15
CA ALA A 86 -0.96 -16.78 21.33
C ALA A 86 -1.38 -15.87 22.48
N ILE A 87 -1.59 -14.58 22.21
CA ILE A 87 -2.11 -13.60 23.17
C ILE A 87 -3.28 -12.86 22.53
N TRP A 88 -4.35 -12.73 23.29
CA TRP A 88 -5.51 -11.91 22.92
C TRP A 88 -5.83 -10.93 24.03
N THR A 89 -5.75 -9.64 23.74
CA THR A 89 -6.13 -8.55 24.64
C THR A 89 -7.45 -7.96 24.15
N THR A 90 -8.43 -7.80 25.02
CA THR A 90 -9.79 -7.46 24.63
C THR A 90 -10.50 -6.66 25.69
N GLY A 91 -11.40 -5.77 25.25
CA GLY A 91 -12.22 -4.95 26.10
C GLY A 91 -11.62 -3.59 26.38
N ASN A 92 -12.43 -2.69 26.95
CA ASN A 92 -12.03 -1.33 27.28
C ASN A 92 -11.13 -1.31 28.53
N ILE A 93 -9.92 -1.81 28.38
CA ILE A 93 -8.93 -1.99 29.43
C ILE A 93 -7.57 -1.45 28.96
N THR A 94 -6.64 -1.34 29.89
CA THR A 94 -5.22 -1.05 29.64
C THR A 94 -4.37 -2.28 29.95
N ALA A 95 -3.60 -2.73 28.97
CA ALA A 95 -2.65 -3.82 29.12
C ALA A 95 -1.25 -3.35 28.76
N LYS A 96 -0.28 -3.65 29.62
CA LYS A 96 1.14 -3.32 29.42
C LYS A 96 1.94 -4.61 29.50
N LEU A 97 2.48 -5.03 28.36
CA LEU A 97 3.22 -6.29 28.24
C LEU A 97 4.65 -5.97 27.82
N SER A 98 5.62 -6.57 28.50
CA SER A 98 7.03 -6.36 28.20
C SER A 98 7.86 -7.62 28.34
N ASN A 99 8.95 -7.68 27.62
CA ASN A 99 9.93 -8.78 27.66
C ASN A 99 9.29 -10.15 27.40
N LEU A 100 8.41 -10.23 26.41
CA LEU A 100 7.72 -11.46 26.06
C LEU A 100 8.34 -12.11 24.82
N THR A 101 8.30 -13.43 24.79
CA THR A 101 8.51 -14.23 23.61
C THR A 101 7.18 -14.86 23.18
N VAL A 102 6.79 -14.64 21.95
CA VAL A 102 5.53 -15.12 21.38
C VAL A 102 5.83 -15.97 20.15
N LYS A 103 5.29 -17.18 20.12
CA LYS A 103 5.46 -18.13 19.03
C LYS A 103 4.10 -18.61 18.53
N LYS A 104 3.92 -18.60 17.24
CA LYS A 104 2.66 -19.01 16.61
C LYS A 104 2.92 -19.95 15.44
N THR A 105 2.35 -21.16 15.54
CA THR A 105 2.22 -22.12 14.43
C THR A 105 0.77 -22.61 14.34
N GLY A 106 0.47 -23.44 13.36
CA GLY A 106 -0.89 -23.90 13.07
C GLY A 106 -1.54 -23.05 11.98
N ASP A 107 -1.64 -23.63 10.77
CA ASP A 107 -2.17 -22.93 9.60
C ASP A 107 -3.66 -22.68 9.74
N SER A 108 -4.10 -21.49 9.36
CA SER A 108 -5.51 -21.14 9.25
C SER A 108 -6.04 -21.38 7.85
N ASP A 109 -7.29 -21.85 7.75
CA ASP A 109 -8.06 -21.87 6.52
C ASP A 109 -9.02 -20.67 6.40
N GLY A 110 -9.09 -19.85 7.44
CA GLY A 110 -10.04 -18.75 7.56
C GLY A 110 -9.54 -17.44 7.00
N GLY A 111 -9.48 -17.28 5.68
CA GLY A 111 -8.94 -16.12 5.01
C GLY A 111 -9.37 -14.76 5.54
N ASP A 112 -10.63 -14.42 5.46
CA ASP A 112 -11.18 -13.14 5.95
C ASP A 112 -11.04 -13.01 7.46
N SER A 113 -11.19 -14.09 8.20
CA SER A 113 -11.06 -14.08 9.64
C SER A 113 -9.64 -13.72 10.08
N THR A 114 -8.63 -14.18 9.36
CA THR A 114 -7.23 -13.84 9.65
C THR A 114 -6.87 -12.43 9.20
N SER A 115 -7.35 -12.01 8.04
CA SER A 115 -6.94 -10.75 7.42
C SER A 115 -7.74 -9.55 7.91
N PHE A 116 -9.00 -9.74 8.28
CA PHE A 116 -9.86 -8.62 8.71
C PHE A 116 -10.03 -8.56 10.23
N TYR A 117 -10.06 -9.70 10.90
CA TYR A 117 -10.43 -9.80 12.31
C TYR A 117 -9.29 -10.26 13.20
N GLY A 118 -8.21 -10.78 12.66
CA GLY A 118 -7.00 -11.11 13.41
C GLY A 118 -7.00 -12.45 14.12
N THR A 119 -7.82 -13.41 13.69
CA THR A 119 -7.63 -14.79 14.17
C THR A 119 -6.26 -15.30 13.75
N ASN A 120 -5.72 -16.26 14.46
CA ASN A 120 -4.44 -16.91 14.20
C ASN A 120 -3.20 -15.98 14.28
N SER A 121 -3.32 -14.75 14.73
CA SER A 121 -2.18 -13.85 14.91
C SER A 121 -1.38 -14.18 16.19
N GLY A 122 -0.14 -13.74 16.22
CA GLY A 122 0.68 -13.88 17.42
C GLY A 122 0.06 -13.14 18.61
N ILE A 123 -0.19 -11.84 18.43
CA ILE A 123 -0.85 -10.98 19.42
C ILE A 123 -2.01 -10.26 18.74
N LEU A 124 -3.19 -10.34 19.34
CA LEU A 124 -4.39 -9.62 18.91
C LEU A 124 -4.83 -8.62 19.97
N ALA A 125 -5.14 -7.41 19.51
CA ALA A 125 -5.83 -6.39 20.30
C ALA A 125 -7.20 -6.10 19.67
N SER A 126 -8.26 -6.12 20.47
CA SER A 126 -9.63 -5.88 20.03
C SER A 126 -10.49 -5.25 21.11
N ASP A 127 -11.69 -4.80 20.72
CA ASP A 127 -12.77 -4.36 21.59
C ASP A 127 -12.40 -3.16 22.49
N GLY A 128 -11.61 -2.23 21.94
CA GLY A 128 -11.27 -0.98 22.61
C GLY A 128 -10.06 -1.01 23.52
N VAL A 129 -9.27 -2.11 23.52
CA VAL A 129 -8.09 -2.23 24.38
C VAL A 129 -7.05 -1.16 24.04
N ASN A 130 -6.42 -0.62 25.08
CA ASN A 130 -5.19 0.15 24.99
C ASN A 130 -4.01 -0.75 25.37
N LEU A 131 -3.34 -1.29 24.36
CA LEU A 131 -2.25 -2.24 24.53
C LEU A 131 -0.91 -1.57 24.30
N THR A 132 -0.01 -1.68 25.25
CA THR A 132 1.39 -1.29 25.08
C THR A 132 2.27 -2.53 25.14
N LEU A 133 3.10 -2.70 24.13
CA LEU A 133 4.08 -3.76 23.97
C LEU A 133 5.49 -3.17 23.96
N ASN A 134 6.37 -3.67 24.77
CA ASN A 134 7.75 -3.21 24.83
C ASN A 134 8.72 -4.40 24.92
N ASN A 135 9.71 -4.42 24.04
CA ASN A 135 10.69 -5.50 23.97
C ASN A 135 10.03 -6.89 23.84
N ILE A 136 9.20 -7.02 22.79
CA ILE A 136 8.51 -8.26 22.45
C ILE A 136 9.22 -8.92 21.27
N ASN A 137 9.40 -10.23 21.33
CA ASN A 137 9.90 -11.03 20.22
C ASN A 137 8.79 -11.96 19.74
N VAL A 138 8.24 -11.67 18.57
CA VAL A 138 7.17 -12.46 17.94
C VAL A 138 7.73 -13.21 16.76
N THR A 139 7.50 -14.52 16.73
CA THR A 139 7.77 -15.36 15.55
C THR A 139 6.50 -16.10 15.17
N THR A 140 6.07 -15.96 13.93
CA THR A 140 4.99 -16.77 13.37
C THR A 140 5.50 -17.63 12.23
N ASN A 141 5.02 -18.85 12.15
CA ASN A 141 5.29 -19.77 11.06
C ASN A 141 4.02 -20.58 10.79
N ALA A 142 3.01 -19.88 10.33
CA ALA A 142 1.72 -20.45 10.00
C ALA A 142 1.03 -19.57 8.96
N LYS A 143 0.28 -20.19 8.07
CA LYS A 143 -0.54 -19.47 7.12
C LYS A 143 -1.59 -18.63 7.84
N GLY A 144 -1.71 -17.35 7.49
CA GLY A 144 -2.66 -16.43 8.10
C GLY A 144 -2.30 -15.99 9.51
N ALA A 145 -1.01 -16.05 9.90
CA ALA A 145 -0.55 -15.69 11.23
C ALA A 145 0.20 -14.35 11.19
N ASN A 146 -0.55 -13.24 11.23
CA ASN A 146 0.03 -11.91 11.38
C ASN A 146 0.77 -11.80 12.73
N GLY A 147 1.81 -11.00 12.79
CA GLY A 147 2.62 -10.89 14.02
C GLY A 147 1.86 -10.21 15.15
N VAL A 148 1.53 -8.93 14.98
CA VAL A 148 0.78 -8.12 15.96
C VAL A 148 -0.38 -7.46 15.22
N PHE A 149 -1.59 -7.70 15.67
CA PHE A 149 -2.82 -7.31 15.01
C PHE A 149 -3.64 -6.35 15.87
N CYS A 150 -4.00 -5.20 15.32
CA CYS A 150 -4.91 -4.22 15.91
C CYS A 150 -6.22 -4.20 15.11
N TYR A 151 -7.28 -4.72 15.69
CA TYR A 151 -8.60 -4.71 15.10
C TYR A 151 -9.49 -3.66 15.77
N GLY A 152 -9.90 -2.66 15.00
CA GLY A 152 -10.66 -1.51 15.53
C GLY A 152 -12.18 -1.68 15.55
N GLY A 153 -12.70 -2.88 15.30
CA GLY A 153 -14.11 -3.19 15.50
C GLY A 153 -15.02 -2.99 14.29
N SER A 154 -14.53 -2.41 13.18
CA SER A 154 -15.35 -2.17 11.98
C SER A 154 -14.75 -2.84 10.74
N ALA A 155 -15.49 -3.73 10.13
CA ALA A 155 -15.08 -4.40 8.88
C ALA A 155 -15.63 -3.71 7.61
N THR A 156 -16.22 -2.53 7.73
CA THR A 156 -16.79 -1.80 6.59
C THR A 156 -15.76 -0.84 5.99
N THR A 157 -15.74 -0.75 4.65
CA THR A 157 -14.81 0.13 3.94
C THR A 157 -15.23 1.60 3.92
N ASN A 158 -16.51 1.88 4.06
CA ASN A 158 -17.06 3.22 3.79
C ASN A 158 -17.40 4.04 5.04
N ASN A 159 -17.61 3.42 6.19
CA ASN A 159 -17.97 4.08 7.44
C ASN A 159 -17.29 3.37 8.61
N SER A 160 -15.98 3.36 8.60
CA SER A 160 -15.22 2.74 9.69
C SER A 160 -15.31 3.61 10.93
N THR A 161 -16.09 3.16 11.90
CA THR A 161 -16.12 3.75 13.23
C THR A 161 -15.24 2.89 14.15
N SER A 162 -14.14 3.45 14.62
CA SER A 162 -13.25 2.76 15.54
C SER A 162 -13.91 2.56 16.90
N ASP A 163 -13.67 1.39 17.49
CA ASP A 163 -14.02 1.12 18.90
C ASP A 163 -12.97 1.65 19.89
N GLY A 164 -11.93 2.32 19.39
CA GLY A 164 -10.82 2.87 20.18
C GLY A 164 -9.65 1.92 20.41
N THR A 165 -9.68 0.72 19.85
CA THR A 165 -8.56 -0.22 19.98
C THR A 165 -7.25 0.42 19.51
N THR A 166 -6.25 0.44 20.37
CA THR A 166 -4.96 1.07 20.14
C THR A 166 -3.84 0.15 20.58
N VAL A 167 -2.85 -0.03 19.72
CA VAL A 167 -1.61 -0.72 20.01
C VAL A 167 -0.45 0.26 19.94
N THR A 168 0.37 0.29 20.97
CA THR A 168 1.67 0.96 20.96
C THR A 168 2.73 -0.12 21.18
N ILE A 169 3.60 -0.31 20.19
CA ILE A 169 4.66 -1.32 20.26
C ILE A 169 6.02 -0.65 20.06
N LYS A 170 6.97 -0.99 20.95
CA LYS A 170 8.29 -0.37 21.00
C LYS A 170 9.40 -1.41 21.11
N ASN A 171 10.52 -1.10 20.45
CA ASN A 171 11.78 -1.84 20.63
C ASN A 171 11.58 -3.36 20.53
N SER A 172 10.89 -3.79 19.51
CA SER A 172 10.42 -5.17 19.37
C SER A 172 10.86 -5.76 18.05
N LYS A 173 10.85 -7.09 17.98
CA LYS A 173 11.19 -7.86 16.81
C LYS A 173 10.00 -8.74 16.40
N ILE A 174 9.64 -8.68 15.13
CA ILE A 174 8.58 -9.50 14.56
C ILE A 174 9.15 -10.22 13.33
N THR A 175 9.02 -11.53 13.30
CA THR A 175 9.40 -12.37 12.18
C THR A 175 8.21 -13.24 11.79
N THR A 176 7.74 -13.13 10.55
CA THR A 176 6.70 -14.02 10.00
C THR A 176 7.27 -14.78 8.82
N LYS A 177 6.97 -16.08 8.72
CA LYS A 177 7.63 -16.97 7.75
C LYS A 177 6.69 -17.52 6.69
N ALA A 178 5.42 -17.65 6.98
CA ALA A 178 4.43 -18.26 6.09
C ALA A 178 3.58 -17.22 5.37
N ASP A 179 2.72 -17.69 4.47
CA ASP A 179 1.90 -16.84 3.62
C ASP A 179 0.79 -16.14 4.41
N ASN A 180 0.35 -15.00 3.90
CA ASN A 180 -0.74 -14.21 4.45
C ASN A 180 -0.51 -13.81 5.91
N SER A 181 0.72 -13.46 6.22
CA SER A 181 1.21 -13.23 7.58
C SER A 181 2.00 -11.92 7.62
N GLY A 182 1.31 -10.80 7.75
CA GLY A 182 1.93 -9.50 7.87
C GLY A 182 2.69 -9.32 9.18
N GLY A 183 3.54 -8.31 9.25
CA GLY A 183 4.30 -7.98 10.46
C GLY A 183 3.43 -7.31 11.51
N ILE A 184 3.28 -5.99 11.42
CA ILE A 184 2.22 -5.28 12.15
C ILE A 184 1.01 -5.13 11.24
N MET A 185 -0.16 -5.32 11.79
CA MET A 185 -1.42 -5.35 11.04
C MET A 185 -2.47 -4.50 11.72
N THR A 186 -3.17 -3.67 10.94
CA THR A 186 -4.24 -2.80 11.43
C THR A 186 -5.44 -2.88 10.51
N THR A 187 -6.60 -3.14 11.06
CA THR A 187 -7.87 -3.20 10.35
C THR A 187 -8.98 -2.57 11.19
N GLY A 188 -10.13 -2.40 10.58
CA GLY A 188 -11.34 -2.06 11.30
C GLY A 188 -11.35 -0.69 11.96
N GLY A 189 -10.50 0.22 11.55
CA GLY A 189 -10.39 1.56 12.15
C GLY A 189 -9.45 1.63 13.37
N GLY A 190 -8.64 0.60 13.63
CA GLY A 190 -7.70 0.59 14.74
C GLY A 190 -6.59 1.63 14.64
N THR A 191 -5.86 1.82 15.72
CA THR A 191 -4.69 2.69 15.78
C THR A 191 -3.45 1.89 16.18
N MET A 192 -2.42 1.94 15.34
CA MET A 192 -1.13 1.29 15.58
C MET A 192 -0.04 2.35 15.66
N ASN A 193 0.65 2.41 16.80
CA ASN A 193 1.83 3.24 16.99
C ASN A 193 3.04 2.33 17.20
N ALA A 194 3.99 2.38 16.28
CA ALA A 194 5.18 1.53 16.31
C ALA A 194 6.44 2.39 16.42
N TYR A 195 7.31 2.02 17.32
CA TYR A 195 8.58 2.70 17.54
C TYR A 195 9.74 1.71 17.57
N ASN A 196 10.69 1.88 16.66
CA ASN A 196 11.94 1.13 16.62
C ASN A 196 11.73 -0.39 16.58
N LEU A 197 11.04 -0.87 15.55
CA LEU A 197 10.84 -2.29 15.33
C LEU A 197 11.87 -2.86 14.35
N THR A 198 12.14 -4.14 14.48
CA THR A 198 12.75 -4.95 13.43
C THR A 198 11.72 -5.94 12.94
N VAL A 199 11.21 -5.74 11.74
CA VAL A 199 10.18 -6.58 11.14
C VAL A 199 10.73 -7.27 9.90
N LYS A 200 10.59 -8.59 9.83
CA LYS A 200 10.93 -9.40 8.65
C LYS A 200 9.77 -10.32 8.31
N THR A 201 9.30 -10.26 7.08
CA THR A 201 8.30 -11.18 6.56
C THR A 201 8.85 -11.91 5.34
N ALA A 202 8.52 -13.20 5.19
CA ALA A 202 9.03 -14.04 4.12
C ALA A 202 7.93 -14.64 3.24
N GLY A 203 6.71 -14.67 3.68
CA GLY A 203 5.61 -15.30 2.96
C GLY A 203 5.05 -14.43 1.82
N THR A 204 4.22 -15.04 0.99
CA THR A 204 3.42 -14.35 -0.01
C THR A 204 2.33 -13.54 0.69
N SER A 205 1.99 -12.36 0.13
CA SER A 205 0.94 -11.47 0.66
C SER A 205 1.12 -11.12 2.14
N SER A 206 2.36 -10.85 2.52
CA SER A 206 2.78 -10.65 3.90
C SER A 206 3.55 -9.34 4.04
N ALA A 207 2.87 -8.21 3.87
CA ALA A 207 3.49 -6.90 4.02
C ALA A 207 4.04 -6.71 5.44
N ALA A 208 5.15 -5.98 5.57
CA ALA A 208 5.76 -5.72 6.88
C ALA A 208 4.90 -4.76 7.72
N ILE A 209 4.43 -3.70 7.09
CA ILE A 209 3.43 -2.77 7.64
C ILE A 209 2.18 -2.98 6.80
N ARG A 210 1.19 -3.64 7.38
CA ARG A 210 0.03 -4.13 6.65
C ARG A 210 -1.26 -3.55 7.23
N THR A 211 -2.17 -3.21 6.35
CA THR A 211 -3.55 -2.85 6.70
C THR A 211 -4.50 -3.63 5.81
N ASP A 212 -5.76 -3.67 6.19
CA ASP A 212 -6.81 -4.26 5.37
C ASP A 212 -8.16 -3.60 5.68
N ARG A 213 -9.25 -4.25 5.34
CA ARG A 213 -10.61 -3.72 5.36
C ARG A 213 -10.92 -2.97 6.66
N GLY A 214 -11.54 -1.80 6.51
CA GLY A 214 -11.85 -0.88 7.61
C GLY A 214 -10.73 0.11 7.91
N GLY A 215 -9.52 -0.15 7.44
CA GLY A 215 -8.40 0.77 7.59
C GLY A 215 -8.04 1.11 9.03
N GLY A 216 -7.68 2.35 9.24
CA GLY A 216 -7.28 2.89 10.54
C GLY A 216 -6.16 3.92 10.41
N THR A 217 -5.42 4.10 11.48
CA THR A 217 -4.27 5.00 11.55
C THR A 217 -3.04 4.24 12.00
N VAL A 218 -1.98 4.31 11.20
CA VAL A 218 -0.70 3.64 11.51
C VAL A 218 0.40 4.70 11.50
N LYS A 219 1.12 4.80 12.62
CA LYS A 219 2.28 5.67 12.76
C LYS A 219 3.49 4.83 13.15
N VAL A 220 4.50 4.85 12.30
CA VAL A 220 5.74 4.11 12.49
C VAL A 220 6.88 5.12 12.58
N ASN A 221 7.69 5.01 13.62
CA ASN A 221 8.88 5.84 13.80
C ASN A 221 10.07 4.94 14.14
N LYS A 222 11.12 5.04 13.34
CA LYS A 222 12.35 4.24 13.45
C LYS A 222 12.14 2.74 13.23
N GLY A 223 13.22 2.09 12.93
CA GLY A 223 13.28 0.65 12.74
C GLY A 223 13.52 0.23 11.30
N THR A 224 13.53 -1.07 11.10
CA THR A 224 13.79 -1.72 9.82
C THR A 224 12.66 -2.70 9.50
N TYR A 225 12.15 -2.59 8.28
CA TYR A 225 10.97 -3.33 7.83
C TYR A 225 11.31 -3.95 6.48
N THR A 226 11.47 -5.28 6.47
CA THR A 226 11.96 -6.02 5.31
C THR A 226 10.98 -7.11 4.91
N THR A 227 10.69 -7.19 3.62
CA THR A 227 9.90 -8.26 3.03
C THR A 227 10.69 -8.98 1.95
N THR A 228 10.51 -10.29 1.84
CA THR A 228 11.15 -11.11 0.80
C THR A 228 10.16 -11.94 0.00
N GLY A 229 8.87 -11.85 0.31
CA GLY A 229 7.83 -12.63 -0.35
C GLY A 229 7.18 -11.93 -1.55
N LYS A 230 6.64 -12.72 -2.45
CA LYS A 230 5.82 -12.27 -3.56
C LYS A 230 4.57 -11.55 -3.04
N GLY A 231 4.19 -10.42 -3.65
CA GLY A 231 3.01 -9.67 -3.23
C GLY A 231 3.09 -9.12 -1.81
N SER A 232 4.29 -8.90 -1.29
CA SER A 232 4.55 -8.46 0.08
C SER A 232 5.33 -7.15 0.06
N PRO A 233 4.66 -6.01 -0.14
CA PRO A 233 5.33 -4.71 -0.06
C PRO A 233 5.79 -4.43 1.37
N ALA A 234 6.75 -3.53 1.52
CA ALA A 234 7.14 -3.06 2.85
C ALA A 234 5.96 -2.37 3.55
N VAL A 235 5.15 -1.63 2.78
CA VAL A 235 3.91 -1.00 3.25
C VAL A 235 2.77 -1.33 2.30
N TYR A 236 1.69 -1.90 2.83
CA TYR A 236 0.41 -2.02 2.13
C TYR A 236 -0.65 -1.21 2.87
N SER A 237 -1.19 -0.20 2.20
CA SER A 237 -2.11 0.76 2.82
C SER A 237 -3.51 0.71 2.24
N THR A 238 -4.46 0.33 3.08
CA THR A 238 -5.89 0.61 2.99
C THR A 238 -6.32 1.56 4.12
N ALA A 239 -5.38 2.41 4.58
CA ALA A 239 -5.51 3.23 5.79
C ALA A 239 -4.75 4.55 5.63
N ASP A 240 -4.58 5.25 6.73
CA ASP A 240 -3.68 6.40 6.86
C ASP A 240 -2.39 5.94 7.53
N VAL A 241 -1.33 5.76 6.74
CA VAL A 241 -0.03 5.25 7.20
C VAL A 241 1.03 6.35 7.10
N THR A 242 1.68 6.65 8.21
CA THR A 242 2.85 7.53 8.26
C THR A 242 4.05 6.76 8.78
N VAL A 243 5.14 6.81 8.02
CA VAL A 243 6.42 6.17 8.39
C VAL A 243 7.50 7.24 8.45
N SER A 244 8.20 7.30 9.56
CA SER A 244 9.25 8.30 9.80
C SER A 244 10.55 7.64 10.25
N ASN A 245 11.67 8.14 9.77
CA ASN A 245 13.01 7.75 10.24
C ASN A 245 13.28 6.24 10.17
N ALA A 246 12.72 5.56 9.19
CA ALA A 246 12.76 4.11 9.08
C ALA A 246 13.41 3.64 7.78
N THR A 247 13.88 2.39 7.79
CA THR A 247 14.39 1.70 6.62
C THR A 247 13.36 0.67 6.16
N LEU A 248 12.93 0.80 4.92
CA LEU A 248 11.95 -0.05 4.27
C LEU A 248 12.61 -0.78 3.11
N LYS A 249 12.44 -2.10 3.03
CA LYS A 249 13.02 -2.91 1.96
C LYS A 249 12.08 -4.01 1.51
N ALA A 250 11.84 -4.09 0.20
CA ALA A 250 11.14 -5.19 -0.43
C ALA A 250 11.99 -5.77 -1.56
N THR A 251 12.08 -7.10 -1.66
CA THR A 251 12.96 -7.76 -2.63
C THR A 251 12.24 -8.65 -3.64
N ALA A 252 10.94 -8.83 -3.51
CA ALA A 252 10.15 -9.67 -4.41
C ALA A 252 8.73 -9.13 -4.64
N SER A 253 8.54 -7.86 -4.42
CA SER A 253 7.23 -7.19 -4.50
C SER A 253 7.44 -5.71 -4.81
N GLU A 254 6.36 -4.99 -5.03
CA GLU A 254 6.33 -3.54 -4.94
C GLU A 254 6.82 -3.11 -3.55
N GLY A 255 7.39 -1.92 -3.45
CA GLY A 255 7.85 -1.38 -2.16
C GLY A 255 6.71 -0.84 -1.31
N ILE A 256 5.86 -0.03 -1.92
CA ILE A 256 4.69 0.58 -1.28
C ILE A 256 3.48 0.41 -2.18
N VAL A 257 2.37 -0.05 -1.60
CA VAL A 257 1.09 -0.19 -2.31
C VAL A 257 0.02 0.61 -1.55
N ILE A 258 -0.69 1.46 -2.29
CA ILE A 258 -1.78 2.28 -1.76
C ILE A 258 -3.03 1.97 -2.57
N GLU A 259 -4.07 1.51 -1.89
CA GLU A 259 -5.31 1.10 -2.53
C GLU A 259 -6.46 2.04 -2.17
N GLY A 260 -7.16 2.52 -3.19
CA GLY A 260 -8.32 3.37 -3.03
C GLY A 260 -8.02 4.71 -2.38
N LYS A 261 -8.96 5.24 -1.63
CA LYS A 261 -8.91 6.55 -0.97
C LYS A 261 -8.04 6.50 0.31
N ASN A 262 -6.84 5.98 0.20
CA ASN A 262 -5.94 5.80 1.34
C ASN A 262 -4.59 6.46 1.07
N LYS A 263 -3.69 6.42 2.05
CA LYS A 263 -2.46 7.19 1.95
C LYS A 263 -1.28 6.58 2.67
N VAL A 264 -0.10 6.93 2.16
CA VAL A 264 1.19 6.73 2.82
C VAL A 264 1.95 8.04 2.82
N THR A 265 2.49 8.40 3.96
CA THR A 265 3.41 9.52 4.14
C THR A 265 4.75 8.99 4.63
N LEU A 266 5.83 9.32 3.92
CA LEU A 266 7.20 9.03 4.34
C LEU A 266 7.89 10.31 4.78
N LYS A 267 8.59 10.25 5.93
CA LYS A 267 9.42 11.34 6.43
C LYS A 267 10.79 10.80 6.81
N ASN A 268 11.83 11.26 6.14
CA ASN A 268 13.22 10.87 6.44
C ASN A 268 13.41 9.34 6.45
N CYS A 269 12.80 8.65 5.49
CA CYS A 269 12.89 7.21 5.33
C CYS A 269 13.91 6.83 4.24
N THR A 270 14.39 5.59 4.30
CA THR A 270 15.11 4.95 3.20
C THR A 270 14.25 3.79 2.70
N LEU A 271 13.77 3.90 1.46
CA LEU A 271 13.04 2.84 0.78
C LEU A 271 13.90 2.28 -0.35
N THR A 272 14.16 0.98 -0.30
CA THR A 272 14.81 0.24 -1.39
C THR A 272 13.88 -0.85 -1.86
N ASP A 273 13.54 -0.85 -3.14
CA ASP A 273 12.69 -1.85 -3.74
C ASP A 273 13.37 -2.52 -4.93
N ASN A 274 13.26 -3.85 -4.96
CA ASN A 274 13.60 -4.69 -6.10
C ASN A 274 12.46 -5.64 -6.40
N ASN A 275 11.50 -5.18 -7.20
CA ASN A 275 10.30 -5.96 -7.55
C ASN A 275 10.67 -7.10 -8.52
N THR A 276 11.24 -8.18 -8.01
CA THR A 276 11.73 -9.29 -8.83
C THR A 276 10.64 -10.25 -9.28
N THR A 277 9.46 -10.19 -8.68
CA THR A 277 8.39 -11.16 -8.92
C THR A 277 7.07 -10.42 -9.10
N LEU A 278 6.37 -10.72 -10.18
CA LEU A 278 5.03 -10.20 -10.42
C LEU A 278 4.00 -10.97 -9.60
N ASN A 279 3.03 -10.27 -9.05
CA ASN A 279 1.94 -10.82 -8.27
C ASN A 279 0.64 -10.84 -9.06
N GLY A 280 -0.06 -11.97 -9.02
CA GLY A 280 -1.33 -12.14 -9.69
C GLY A 280 -1.26 -11.83 -11.18
N GLN A 281 -2.15 -10.97 -11.67
CA GLN A 281 -2.20 -10.54 -13.07
C GLN A 281 -1.37 -9.29 -13.36
N SER A 282 -0.55 -8.85 -12.43
CA SER A 282 0.35 -7.74 -12.65
C SER A 282 1.33 -8.05 -13.78
N THR A 283 1.47 -7.15 -14.73
CA THR A 283 2.35 -7.31 -15.89
C THR A 283 3.55 -6.38 -15.86
N THR A 284 3.57 -5.45 -14.93
CA THR A 284 4.54 -4.37 -14.86
C THR A 284 5.24 -4.35 -13.51
N TYR A 285 6.57 -4.37 -13.53
CA TYR A 285 7.38 -4.17 -12.34
C TYR A 285 7.33 -2.71 -11.90
N LYS A 286 7.23 -2.47 -10.59
CA LYS A 286 7.05 -1.12 -10.04
C LYS A 286 7.40 -1.08 -8.56
N ASN A 287 7.71 0.09 -8.06
CA ASN A 287 8.00 0.33 -6.66
C ASN A 287 6.77 0.86 -5.90
N ILE A 288 6.35 2.08 -6.21
CA ILE A 288 5.24 2.74 -5.52
C ILE A 288 4.02 2.64 -6.40
N PHE A 289 3.06 1.86 -5.93
CA PHE A 289 1.87 1.46 -6.68
C PHE A 289 0.62 2.05 -6.05
N LEU A 290 -0.09 2.91 -6.80
CA LEU A 290 -1.35 3.52 -6.39
C LEU A 290 -2.44 3.03 -7.33
N TYR A 291 -3.47 2.39 -6.79
CA TYR A 291 -4.50 1.78 -7.61
C TYR A 291 -5.80 1.54 -6.85
N GLN A 292 -6.83 1.14 -7.57
CA GLN A 292 -8.06 0.59 -7.00
C GLN A 292 -8.28 -0.81 -7.57
N SER A 293 -8.27 -1.82 -6.69
CA SER A 293 -8.44 -3.22 -7.11
C SER A 293 -9.87 -3.61 -7.38
N MET A 294 -10.83 -2.89 -6.84
CA MET A 294 -12.26 -3.22 -6.86
C MET A 294 -12.62 -4.44 -6.00
N SER A 295 -11.74 -4.86 -5.11
CA SER A 295 -12.00 -5.99 -4.19
C SER A 295 -13.03 -5.67 -3.10
N GLY A 296 -13.33 -4.39 -2.87
CA GLY A 296 -14.16 -3.94 -1.76
C GLY A 296 -13.40 -3.74 -0.44
N ASP A 297 -12.10 -4.00 -0.40
CA ASP A 297 -11.29 -3.82 0.82
C ASP A 297 -10.89 -2.37 1.07
N ALA A 298 -10.95 -1.53 0.05
CA ALA A 298 -10.72 -0.11 0.16
C ALA A 298 -11.82 0.69 -0.54
N ALA A 299 -12.27 1.78 0.08
CA ALA A 299 -13.20 2.70 -0.54
C ALA A 299 -12.55 3.39 -1.74
N SER A 300 -13.33 3.60 -2.80
CA SER A 300 -12.90 4.36 -3.96
C SER A 300 -12.67 5.82 -3.62
N GLY A 301 -11.67 6.43 -4.25
CA GLY A 301 -11.33 7.83 -4.06
C GLY A 301 -9.90 8.11 -4.47
N SER A 302 -9.38 9.26 -4.11
CA SER A 302 -8.02 9.65 -4.46
C SER A 302 -7.00 8.98 -3.54
N ALA A 303 -6.11 8.17 -4.11
CA ALA A 303 -4.95 7.65 -3.39
C ALA A 303 -3.92 8.77 -3.19
N SER A 304 -3.19 8.76 -2.09
CA SER A 304 -2.22 9.81 -1.78
C SER A 304 -0.89 9.23 -1.33
N PHE A 305 0.18 9.71 -1.92
CA PHE A 305 1.56 9.46 -1.51
C PHE A 305 2.28 10.77 -1.27
N LYS A 306 2.89 10.91 -0.11
CA LYS A 306 3.72 12.06 0.22
C LYS A 306 5.06 11.58 0.77
N ALA A 307 6.15 12.15 0.27
CA ALA A 307 7.49 11.86 0.78
C ALA A 307 8.28 13.16 0.96
N THR A 308 8.93 13.26 2.11
CA THR A 308 9.80 14.39 2.46
C THR A 308 11.12 13.86 3.02
N GLY A 309 12.22 14.37 2.51
CA GLY A 309 13.56 14.09 3.04
C GLY A 309 13.98 12.62 2.96
N SER A 310 13.39 11.85 2.08
CA SER A 310 13.55 10.40 1.99
C SER A 310 14.46 10.00 0.83
N LYS A 311 15.07 8.82 0.97
CA LYS A 311 15.83 8.19 -0.11
C LYS A 311 14.98 7.04 -0.68
N ILE A 312 14.61 7.15 -1.95
CA ILE A 312 13.77 6.18 -2.64
C ILE A 312 14.58 5.58 -3.79
N THR A 313 14.87 4.28 -3.72
CA THR A 313 15.61 3.55 -4.75
C THR A 313 14.74 2.46 -5.34
N THR A 314 14.57 2.51 -6.65
CA THR A 314 13.90 1.48 -7.46
C THR A 314 14.97 0.72 -8.24
N LYS A 315 15.03 -0.59 -8.08
CA LYS A 315 15.99 -1.45 -8.79
C LYS A 315 15.37 -2.17 -9.98
N LYS A 316 14.06 -2.28 -10.04
CA LYS A 316 13.35 -2.88 -11.16
C LYS A 316 11.99 -2.23 -11.36
N GLY A 317 11.71 -1.86 -12.62
CA GLY A 317 10.44 -1.29 -13.03
C GLY A 317 10.32 0.21 -12.81
N ASP A 318 9.09 0.67 -12.75
CA ASP A 318 8.75 2.08 -12.61
C ASP A 318 8.83 2.53 -11.14
N THR A 319 9.24 3.75 -10.91
CA THR A 319 9.25 4.31 -9.55
C THR A 319 7.82 4.54 -9.06
N PHE A 320 6.99 5.21 -9.86
CA PHE A 320 5.57 5.43 -9.57
C PHE A 320 4.71 4.80 -10.65
N TYR A 321 3.73 4.02 -10.25
CA TYR A 321 2.78 3.37 -11.15
C TYR A 321 1.36 3.58 -10.66
N ILE A 322 0.51 4.14 -11.53
CA ILE A 322 -0.86 4.51 -11.18
C ILE A 322 -1.83 3.88 -12.19
N THR A 323 -2.84 3.18 -11.70
CA THR A 323 -3.88 2.59 -12.53
C THR A 323 -5.23 2.56 -11.80
N ASN A 324 -6.29 2.75 -12.55
CA ASN A 324 -7.67 2.66 -12.07
C ASN A 324 -7.97 3.52 -10.83
N THR A 325 -7.33 4.69 -10.72
CA THR A 325 -7.53 5.59 -9.58
C THR A 325 -7.12 7.01 -9.92
N SER A 326 -7.62 7.96 -9.13
CA SER A 326 -7.01 9.28 -9.02
C SER A 326 -5.92 9.24 -7.94
N ALA A 327 -4.80 9.89 -8.18
CA ALA A 327 -3.67 9.89 -7.26
C ALA A 327 -3.11 11.28 -7.05
N LYS A 328 -2.75 11.57 -5.80
CA LYS A 328 -1.99 12.79 -5.43
C LYS A 328 -0.62 12.35 -4.94
N ILE A 329 0.42 12.84 -5.60
CA ILE A 329 1.81 12.55 -5.26
C ILE A 329 2.49 13.88 -4.93
N SER A 330 3.04 14.00 -3.72
CA SER A 330 3.74 15.20 -3.25
C SER A 330 5.15 14.83 -2.82
N LEU A 331 6.15 15.43 -3.45
CA LEU A 331 7.55 15.12 -3.23
C LEU A 331 8.30 16.39 -2.83
N THR A 332 9.01 16.32 -1.70
CA THR A 332 9.81 17.41 -1.19
C THR A 332 11.18 16.91 -0.71
N ASN A 333 12.25 17.36 -1.35
CA ASN A 333 13.61 17.12 -0.92
C ASN A 333 13.95 15.64 -0.70
N ASN A 334 13.56 14.79 -1.63
CA ASN A 334 13.91 13.37 -1.62
C ASN A 334 15.06 13.09 -2.58
N THR A 335 15.83 12.04 -2.31
CA THR A 335 16.76 11.46 -3.27
C THR A 335 16.09 10.27 -3.94
N ILE A 336 15.71 10.43 -5.20
CA ILE A 336 14.97 9.43 -5.96
C ILE A 336 15.89 8.88 -7.05
N THR A 337 16.13 7.56 -7.00
CA THR A 337 17.01 6.87 -7.95
C THR A 337 16.29 5.67 -8.52
N ASN A 338 16.34 5.50 -9.83
CA ASN A 338 15.93 4.28 -10.50
C ASN A 338 17.12 3.69 -11.24
N THR A 339 17.57 2.50 -10.86
CA THR A 339 18.71 1.83 -11.46
C THR A 339 18.32 0.88 -12.60
N ASP A 340 17.03 0.71 -12.86
CA ASP A 340 16.53 -0.02 -14.03
C ASP A 340 16.52 0.92 -15.24
N SER A 341 17.38 0.63 -16.23
CA SER A 341 17.49 1.44 -17.45
C SER A 341 16.20 1.47 -18.28
N THR A 342 15.30 0.51 -18.07
CA THR A 342 14.00 0.43 -18.74
C THR A 342 12.86 0.97 -17.88
N GLY A 343 13.13 1.31 -16.63
CA GLY A 343 12.15 1.85 -15.70
C GLY A 343 11.83 3.31 -15.96
N ASN A 344 10.60 3.71 -15.66
CA ASN A 344 10.17 5.08 -15.78
C ASN A 344 10.13 5.77 -14.40
N PHE A 345 10.18 7.08 -14.40
CA PHE A 345 9.90 7.84 -13.18
C PHE A 345 8.45 7.69 -12.77
N LEU A 346 7.53 7.84 -13.73
CA LEU A 346 6.09 7.73 -13.49
C LEU A 346 5.40 7.13 -14.70
N ARG A 347 4.51 6.18 -14.45
CA ARG A 347 3.60 5.62 -15.44
C ARG A 347 2.18 5.65 -14.92
N ALA A 348 1.27 6.19 -15.72
CA ALA A 348 -0.17 6.11 -15.48
C ALA A 348 -0.83 5.48 -16.70
N GLN A 349 -1.55 4.40 -16.49
CA GLN A 349 -2.17 3.64 -17.59
C GLN A 349 -3.30 2.74 -17.10
N ALA A 350 -4.12 2.30 -18.05
CA ALA A 350 -5.02 1.19 -17.83
C ALA A 350 -4.23 -0.12 -17.63
N ASP A 351 -4.74 -0.97 -16.79
CA ASP A 351 -4.19 -2.29 -16.52
C ASP A 351 -5.33 -3.26 -16.20
N SER A 352 -5.03 -4.33 -15.53
CA SER A 352 -5.94 -5.45 -15.25
C SER A 352 -7.07 -5.10 -14.29
N TRP A 353 -7.10 -3.93 -13.68
CA TRP A 353 -8.09 -3.51 -12.69
C TRP A 353 -9.07 -2.50 -13.26
N GLY A 354 -10.33 -2.59 -12.83
CA GLY A 354 -11.39 -1.68 -13.23
C GLY A 354 -12.00 -1.99 -14.60
N ASN A 355 -12.83 -1.06 -15.09
CA ASN A 355 -13.54 -1.20 -16.35
C ASN A 355 -12.73 -0.64 -17.51
N SER A 356 -12.57 -1.40 -18.57
CA SER A 356 -11.89 -0.96 -19.78
C SER A 356 -12.43 0.38 -20.28
N GLY A 357 -11.54 1.29 -20.63
CA GLY A 357 -11.88 2.63 -21.11
C GLY A 357 -12.05 3.68 -20.01
N SER A 358 -12.20 3.27 -18.74
CA SER A 358 -12.32 4.17 -17.58
C SER A 358 -11.38 3.85 -16.44
N ASN A 359 -10.42 2.95 -16.65
CA ASN A 359 -9.50 2.45 -15.64
C ASN A 359 -8.07 3.01 -15.78
N GLY A 360 -7.92 4.20 -16.27
CA GLY A 360 -6.65 4.91 -16.30
C GLY A 360 -6.24 5.46 -14.93
N GLY A 361 -5.10 6.13 -14.89
CA GLY A 361 -4.63 6.89 -13.74
C GLY A 361 -4.77 8.39 -13.98
N ASP A 362 -5.39 9.09 -13.03
CA ASP A 362 -5.49 10.55 -13.05
C ASP A 362 -4.58 11.12 -11.96
N VAL A 363 -3.41 11.63 -12.35
CA VAL A 363 -2.33 11.95 -11.43
C VAL A 363 -2.18 13.44 -11.24
N THR A 364 -2.11 13.88 -10.00
CA THR A 364 -1.65 15.21 -9.60
C THR A 364 -0.29 15.03 -8.91
N LEU A 365 0.77 15.53 -9.55
CA LEU A 365 2.14 15.48 -9.05
C LEU A 365 2.60 16.88 -8.69
N THR A 366 2.99 17.09 -7.44
CA THR A 366 3.59 18.34 -6.97
C THR A 366 4.99 18.07 -6.47
N MET A 367 5.97 18.77 -7.03
CA MET A 367 7.37 18.74 -6.62
C MET A 367 7.77 20.11 -6.07
N SER A 368 8.30 20.12 -4.85
CA SER A 368 8.82 21.30 -4.18
C SER A 368 10.20 20.99 -3.64
N LYS A 369 11.20 21.78 -4.03
CA LYS A 369 12.62 21.49 -3.69
C LYS A 369 12.99 20.06 -4.05
N GLN A 370 12.48 19.55 -5.17
CA GLN A 370 12.64 18.16 -5.56
C GLN A 370 13.36 18.04 -6.89
N LYS A 371 14.37 17.17 -6.89
CA LYS A 371 15.05 16.73 -8.10
C LYS A 371 14.51 15.35 -8.51
N ALA A 372 14.14 15.22 -9.77
CA ALA A 372 13.66 13.98 -10.33
C ALA A 372 14.22 13.74 -11.73
N SER A 373 14.43 12.48 -12.09
CA SER A 373 14.80 12.09 -13.45
C SER A 373 14.17 10.78 -13.85
N GLY A 374 13.98 10.61 -15.17
CA GLY A 374 13.35 9.45 -15.78
C GLY A 374 12.12 9.85 -16.57
N ASN A 375 11.67 8.94 -17.43
CA ASN A 375 10.57 9.22 -18.33
C ASN A 375 9.22 9.22 -17.61
N ILE A 376 8.31 10.01 -18.14
CA ILE A 376 6.90 10.05 -17.73
C ILE A 376 6.07 9.49 -18.87
N VAL A 377 5.31 8.43 -18.60
CA VAL A 377 4.51 7.71 -19.59
C VAL A 377 3.04 7.72 -19.16
N ILE A 378 2.20 8.31 -19.96
CA ILE A 378 0.77 8.49 -19.70
C ILE A 378 0.00 7.93 -20.91
N ASP A 379 -0.91 7.01 -20.70
CA ASP A 379 -1.68 6.43 -21.79
C ASP A 379 -2.89 7.29 -22.22
N SER A 380 -3.62 6.83 -23.23
CA SER A 380 -4.69 7.58 -23.87
C SER A 380 -5.94 7.83 -23.02
N ILE A 381 -6.05 7.18 -21.87
CA ILE A 381 -7.17 7.38 -20.95
C ILE A 381 -6.73 7.94 -19.59
N SER A 382 -5.44 8.27 -19.47
CA SER A 382 -4.85 8.79 -18.24
C SER A 382 -4.46 10.25 -18.36
N THR A 383 -4.36 10.93 -17.24
CA THR A 383 -4.04 12.35 -17.15
C THR A 383 -2.92 12.61 -16.15
N LEU A 384 -2.20 13.71 -16.37
CA LEU A 384 -1.21 14.22 -15.42
C LEU A 384 -1.36 15.73 -15.28
N ASP A 385 -1.40 16.20 -14.05
CA ASP A 385 -1.22 17.60 -13.68
C ASP A 385 0.05 17.69 -12.82
N MET A 386 1.11 18.23 -13.42
CA MET A 386 2.43 18.30 -12.80
C MET A 386 2.81 19.73 -12.50
N THR A 387 3.08 20.03 -11.24
CA THR A 387 3.54 21.34 -10.78
C THR A 387 4.93 21.21 -10.19
N MET A 388 5.84 22.05 -10.65
CA MET A 388 7.23 22.15 -10.14
C MET A 388 7.44 23.54 -9.54
N LYS A 389 7.86 23.59 -8.29
CA LYS A 389 8.09 24.85 -7.57
C LYS A 389 9.26 24.76 -6.60
N ASN A 390 9.69 25.92 -6.14
CA ASN A 390 10.73 26.05 -5.09
C ASN A 390 12.03 25.32 -5.46
N ASN A 391 12.64 25.68 -6.60
CA ASN A 391 13.90 25.11 -7.08
C ASN A 391 13.84 23.60 -7.36
N SER A 392 12.73 23.12 -7.88
CA SER A 392 12.63 21.76 -8.38
C SER A 392 13.30 21.60 -9.75
N SER A 393 13.77 20.41 -10.04
CA SER A 393 14.34 20.07 -11.35
C SER A 393 13.86 18.70 -11.81
N TYR A 394 13.64 18.60 -13.10
CA TYR A 394 13.27 17.35 -13.77
C TYR A 394 14.10 17.15 -15.01
N LYS A 395 14.58 15.93 -15.22
CA LYS A 395 15.29 15.52 -16.43
C LYS A 395 14.65 14.26 -17.00
N GLY A 396 14.12 14.32 -18.19
CA GLY A 396 13.50 13.16 -18.82
C GLY A 396 12.69 13.52 -20.06
N THR A 397 11.99 12.55 -20.59
CA THR A 397 11.04 12.68 -21.68
C THR A 397 9.62 12.57 -21.13
N ILE A 398 8.79 13.52 -21.45
CA ILE A 398 7.39 13.55 -21.02
C ILE A 398 6.50 13.12 -22.19
N ASN A 399 5.79 11.99 -22.02
CA ASN A 399 4.81 11.53 -23.00
C ASN A 399 5.40 11.40 -24.40
N GLY A 400 6.55 10.73 -24.52
CA GLY A 400 7.30 10.64 -25.79
C GLY A 400 6.52 9.99 -26.92
N SER A 401 5.56 9.12 -26.62
CA SER A 401 4.67 8.50 -27.62
C SER A 401 3.48 9.38 -28.00
N ASN A 402 3.30 10.52 -27.37
CA ASN A 402 2.19 11.45 -27.59
C ASN A 402 0.80 10.80 -27.48
N GLU A 403 0.62 9.95 -26.48
CA GLU A 403 -0.61 9.18 -26.29
C GLU A 403 -1.52 9.72 -25.17
N ALA A 404 -0.98 10.52 -24.25
CA ALA A 404 -1.71 10.97 -23.05
C ALA A 404 -3.05 11.63 -23.41
N LYS A 405 -4.06 11.35 -22.60
CA LYS A 405 -5.34 12.05 -22.70
C LYS A 405 -5.16 13.55 -22.46
N SER A 406 -4.47 13.93 -21.41
CA SER A 406 -4.05 15.30 -21.16
C SER A 406 -2.88 15.36 -20.18
N ILE A 407 -2.01 16.34 -20.37
CA ILE A 407 -0.93 16.68 -19.44
C ILE A 407 -0.90 18.19 -19.28
N ALA A 408 -1.09 18.67 -18.06
CA ALA A 408 -0.86 20.06 -17.68
C ALA A 408 0.47 20.14 -16.94
N LEU A 409 1.37 21.00 -17.40
CA LEU A 409 2.69 21.21 -16.80
C LEU A 409 2.82 22.67 -16.37
N THR A 410 3.15 22.87 -15.10
CA THR A 410 3.31 24.21 -14.51
C THR A 410 4.67 24.31 -13.81
N LEU A 411 5.44 25.36 -14.16
CA LEU A 411 6.72 25.69 -13.55
C LEU A 411 6.68 27.08 -12.96
N ASP A 412 7.24 27.25 -11.77
CA ASP A 412 7.62 28.56 -11.29
C ASP A 412 8.99 29.00 -11.91
N LYS A 413 9.42 30.23 -11.66
CA LYS A 413 10.66 30.75 -12.24
C LYS A 413 11.92 30.04 -11.78
N SER A 414 11.89 29.42 -10.61
CA SER A 414 13.04 28.77 -9.99
C SER A 414 13.23 27.32 -10.45
N SER A 415 12.22 26.70 -11.00
CA SER A 415 12.25 25.29 -11.39
C SER A 415 12.75 25.08 -12.80
N LYS A 416 13.41 23.97 -13.07
CA LYS A 416 14.11 23.69 -14.32
C LYS A 416 13.75 22.35 -14.89
N ILE A 417 13.67 22.29 -16.22
CA ILE A 417 13.48 21.04 -16.97
C ILE A 417 14.64 20.86 -17.95
N THR A 418 15.14 19.64 -18.05
CA THR A 418 16.03 19.19 -19.13
C THR A 418 15.35 18.05 -19.88
N LEU A 419 15.13 18.21 -21.17
CA LEU A 419 14.55 17.17 -22.00
C LEU A 419 15.59 16.14 -22.43
N THR A 420 15.16 14.89 -22.51
CA THR A 420 15.95 13.75 -23.05
C THR A 420 15.34 13.19 -24.32
N GLY A 421 14.24 13.74 -24.77
CA GLY A 421 13.53 13.37 -26.00
C GLY A 421 12.42 14.36 -26.28
N ASP A 422 11.86 14.33 -27.48
CA ASP A 422 10.69 15.11 -27.82
C ASP A 422 9.56 14.80 -26.85
N SER A 423 8.96 15.85 -26.31
CA SER A 423 7.98 15.77 -25.24
C SER A 423 6.69 16.48 -25.63
N TYR A 424 5.57 15.96 -25.14
CA TYR A 424 4.23 16.40 -25.55
C TYR A 424 3.37 16.64 -24.33
N VAL A 425 2.85 17.85 -24.21
CA VAL A 425 1.88 18.23 -23.17
C VAL A 425 0.66 18.90 -23.80
N THR A 426 -0.44 18.93 -23.07
CA THR A 426 -1.68 19.57 -23.53
C THR A 426 -1.69 21.05 -23.21
N SER A 427 -1.19 21.42 -22.03
CA SER A 427 -1.03 22.81 -21.59
C SER A 427 0.28 22.98 -20.84
N PHE A 428 0.82 24.17 -20.94
CA PHE A 428 2.10 24.52 -20.33
C PHE A 428 2.06 25.95 -19.80
N THR A 429 2.39 26.09 -18.52
CA THR A 429 2.48 27.37 -17.84
C THR A 429 3.85 27.49 -17.20
N ASP A 430 4.67 28.41 -17.71
CA ASP A 430 5.97 28.73 -17.15
C ASP A 430 5.97 30.17 -16.69
N ALA A 431 6.24 30.40 -15.41
CA ALA A 431 6.35 31.77 -14.89
C ALA A 431 7.51 32.55 -15.50
N ASP A 432 8.52 31.87 -16.06
CA ASP A 432 9.53 32.45 -16.94
C ASP A 432 9.06 32.39 -18.40
N SER A 433 8.52 33.49 -18.89
CA SER A 433 7.97 33.57 -20.26
C SER A 433 9.02 33.44 -21.35
N SER A 434 10.31 33.59 -21.03
CA SER A 434 11.42 33.40 -21.96
C SER A 434 11.86 31.95 -22.09
N TYR A 435 11.34 31.06 -21.25
CA TYR A 435 11.72 29.65 -21.14
C TYR A 435 13.21 29.42 -20.84
N SER A 436 13.88 30.36 -20.19
CA SER A 436 15.31 30.22 -19.86
C SER A 436 15.57 29.11 -18.83
N ASN A 437 14.54 28.68 -18.10
CA ASN A 437 14.58 27.56 -17.17
C ASN A 437 14.35 26.19 -17.81
N ILE A 438 14.22 26.13 -19.15
CA ILE A 438 14.11 24.88 -19.91
C ILE A 438 15.37 24.67 -20.72
N ASN A 439 16.06 23.57 -20.48
CA ASN A 439 17.08 23.05 -21.37
C ASN A 439 16.43 22.06 -22.33
N PHE A 440 16.14 22.52 -23.53
CA PHE A 440 15.55 21.66 -24.56
C PHE A 440 16.49 20.55 -25.04
N ASN A 441 17.79 20.76 -24.91
CA ASN A 441 18.81 19.74 -25.19
C ASN A 441 18.72 19.17 -26.62
N GLY A 442 18.33 19.99 -27.59
CA GLY A 442 18.15 19.60 -28.99
C GLY A 442 16.80 18.97 -29.31
N TYR A 443 15.93 18.84 -28.34
CA TYR A 443 14.59 18.26 -28.50
C TYR A 443 13.51 19.33 -28.56
N LYS A 444 12.30 18.92 -28.91
CA LYS A 444 11.12 19.78 -28.98
C LYS A 444 10.18 19.54 -27.81
N LEU A 445 9.61 20.61 -27.29
CA LEU A 445 8.45 20.54 -26.42
C LEU A 445 7.20 20.98 -27.21
N TYR A 446 6.29 20.07 -27.40
CA TYR A 446 5.00 20.34 -28.05
C TYR A 446 3.95 20.65 -26.99
N VAL A 447 3.24 21.74 -27.19
CA VAL A 447 2.10 22.16 -26.37
C VAL A 447 0.87 22.18 -27.26
N ASN A 448 -0.07 21.32 -26.93
CA ASN A 448 -1.29 21.15 -27.74
C ASN A 448 -0.99 21.02 -29.26
N GLY A 449 0.02 20.20 -29.60
CA GLY A 449 0.43 19.88 -30.94
C GLY A 449 1.37 20.89 -31.62
N THR A 450 1.72 22.00 -30.97
CA THR A 450 2.63 23.02 -31.49
C THR A 450 3.93 23.10 -30.68
N ALA A 451 5.06 22.99 -31.36
CA ALA A 451 6.35 23.15 -30.72
C ALA A 451 6.55 24.60 -30.26
N ILE A 452 7.07 24.77 -29.04
CA ILE A 452 7.35 26.10 -28.47
C ILE A 452 8.80 26.53 -28.65
N ASN A 453 9.65 25.68 -29.25
CA ASN A 453 11.06 25.98 -29.53
C ASN A 453 11.51 25.50 -30.90
#